data_e93125ad2aadf25c4147ce6fb4d23270
#
_entry.id   e93125ad2aadf25c4147ce6fb4d23270
#
_cell.length_a   1.000
_cell.length_b   1.000
_cell.length_c   1.000
_cell.angle_alpha   90.00
_cell.angle_beta   90.00
_cell.angle_gamma   90.00
#
_symmetry.space_group_name_H-M   'P 1'
#
loop_
_entity.id
_entity.type
_entity.pdbx_description
1 polymer ?
#
loop_
_entity_poly.entity_id
_entity_poly.type
_entity_poly.pdbx_seq_one_letter_code
_entity_poly.pdbx_strand_id
1 'polypeptide(L)'
;RKMADALPFGRARRDFWRDYYFAAGPRAVADGKTPVENALSTLLVDHQSRAARAGHIAFVGGGPGDPELLTLKARRALDEADVVIYDRLISPEILELARREALMIDVGKEGFGPSTAQETINDLLVEHGQSGAQVVRLKSGDATVFGRLDEEIDAVDAHGIGWHIVPGITSASAAVATIGQSLTKRGRNASVRFLTGHDMKGFADHDWAALARPGEVAAIYMGKKSARYIQGRLLMHGADRSTPVTLVEN
;
A
#
# COMPACT_ATOMS: atom_id res chain seq x y z
N ARG A 1 17.01 -26.26 -19.96
CA ARG A 1 15.70 -26.80 -20.34
C ARG A 1 15.03 -27.54 -19.18
N LYS A 2 15.65 -28.57 -18.57
CA LYS A 2 15.08 -29.34 -17.43
C LYS A 2 14.65 -28.47 -16.21
N MET A 3 15.35 -27.38 -15.95
CA MET A 3 15.01 -26.46 -14.86
C MET A 3 13.82 -25.57 -15.15
N ALA A 4 13.62 -25.20 -16.41
CA ALA A 4 12.50 -24.37 -16.83
C ALA A 4 11.15 -25.09 -16.64
N ASP A 5 11.17 -26.40 -16.83
CA ASP A 5 10.00 -27.26 -16.70
C ASP A 5 9.72 -27.66 -15.24
N ALA A 6 10.78 -27.69 -14.40
CA ALA A 6 10.71 -28.14 -13.01
C ALA A 6 10.30 -27.02 -12.00
N LEU A 7 10.61 -25.77 -12.32
CA LEU A 7 10.23 -24.60 -11.53
C LEU A 7 9.62 -23.54 -12.44
N PRO A 8 8.32 -23.23 -12.33
CA PRO A 8 7.68 -22.19 -13.12
C PRO A 8 8.35 -20.83 -12.87
N PHE A 9 8.18 -19.90 -13.82
CA PHE A 9 8.62 -18.53 -13.63
C PHE A 9 7.99 -17.94 -12.35
N GLY A 10 8.78 -17.17 -11.60
CA GLY A 10 8.33 -16.53 -10.39
C GLY A 10 9.27 -16.74 -9.21
N ARG A 11 8.73 -16.56 -8.01
CA ARG A 11 9.49 -16.57 -6.76
C ARG A 11 10.23 -17.89 -6.51
N ALA A 12 9.59 -19.03 -6.73
CA ALA A 12 10.21 -20.35 -6.48
C ALA A 12 11.51 -20.52 -7.28
N ARG A 13 11.52 -20.12 -8.56
CA ARG A 13 12.72 -20.14 -9.40
C ARG A 13 13.78 -19.16 -8.94
N ARG A 14 13.39 -17.96 -8.50
CA ARG A 14 14.33 -16.96 -7.97
C ARG A 14 14.97 -17.42 -6.67
N ASP A 15 14.17 -17.89 -5.70
CA ASP A 15 14.65 -18.41 -4.44
C ASP A 15 15.60 -19.60 -4.65
N PHE A 16 15.29 -20.48 -5.60
CA PHE A 16 16.18 -21.55 -6.01
C PHE A 16 17.54 -21.02 -6.50
N TRP A 17 17.55 -20.06 -7.43
CA TRP A 17 18.79 -19.51 -7.95
C TRP A 17 19.56 -18.71 -6.91
N ARG A 18 18.88 -17.97 -6.05
CA ARG A 18 19.51 -17.29 -4.91
C ARG A 18 20.20 -18.29 -4.00
N ASP A 19 19.50 -19.34 -3.58
CA ASP A 19 20.03 -20.37 -2.68
C ASP A 19 21.16 -21.16 -3.36
N TYR A 20 21.09 -21.33 -4.67
CA TYR A 20 22.17 -21.94 -5.43
C TYR A 20 23.42 -21.05 -5.50
N TYR A 21 23.31 -19.83 -5.98
CA TYR A 21 24.46 -18.95 -6.20
C TYR A 21 25.12 -18.45 -4.93
N PHE A 22 24.37 -18.27 -3.86
CA PHE A 22 24.89 -17.73 -2.60
C PHE A 22 25.13 -18.77 -1.49
N ALA A 23 24.72 -20.02 -1.69
CA ALA A 23 24.93 -21.07 -0.70
C ALA A 23 25.39 -22.42 -1.28
N ALA A 24 24.52 -23.13 -2.00
CA ALA A 24 24.78 -24.52 -2.42
C ALA A 24 25.93 -24.65 -3.44
N GLY A 25 25.95 -23.78 -4.45
CA GLY A 25 26.98 -23.80 -5.49
C GLY A 25 28.39 -23.51 -4.97
N PRO A 26 28.63 -22.39 -4.26
CA PRO A 26 29.93 -22.10 -3.66
C PRO A 26 30.40 -23.17 -2.70
N ARG A 27 29.52 -23.79 -1.89
CA ARG A 27 29.86 -24.89 -1.00
C ARG A 27 30.31 -26.13 -1.77
N ALA A 28 29.59 -26.52 -2.83
CA ALA A 28 29.95 -27.65 -3.67
C ALA A 28 31.31 -27.46 -4.36
N VAL A 29 31.62 -26.26 -4.81
CA VAL A 29 32.91 -25.91 -5.40
C VAL A 29 34.01 -25.95 -4.34
N ALA A 30 33.78 -25.41 -3.15
CA ALA A 30 34.79 -25.40 -2.06
C ALA A 30 35.06 -26.80 -1.50
N ASP A 31 34.04 -27.66 -1.43
CA ASP A 31 34.18 -29.05 -0.94
C ASP A 31 34.91 -29.97 -1.94
N GLY A 32 34.88 -29.67 -3.21
CA GLY A 32 35.57 -30.40 -4.31
C GLY A 32 35.16 -31.87 -4.46
N LYS A 33 34.28 -32.37 -3.60
CA LYS A 33 33.80 -33.74 -3.58
C LYS A 33 32.45 -33.95 -4.21
N THR A 34 31.62 -32.92 -4.17
CA THR A 34 30.25 -32.95 -4.71
C THR A 34 30.25 -32.33 -6.09
N PRO A 35 29.91 -33.05 -7.16
CA PRO A 35 29.74 -32.47 -8.47
C PRO A 35 28.69 -31.35 -8.42
N VAL A 36 28.95 -30.24 -9.05
CA VAL A 36 28.06 -29.07 -9.10
C VAL A 36 26.62 -29.45 -9.57
N GLU A 37 26.54 -30.40 -10.49
CA GLU A 37 25.27 -30.95 -10.99
C GLU A 37 24.44 -31.65 -9.91
N ASN A 38 25.12 -32.36 -9.00
CA ASN A 38 24.48 -33.07 -7.88
C ASN A 38 23.95 -32.04 -6.85
N ALA A 39 24.73 -31.01 -6.54
CA ALA A 39 24.30 -29.94 -5.65
C ALA A 39 23.07 -29.23 -6.21
N LEU A 40 23.03 -29.00 -7.52
CA LEU A 40 21.91 -28.38 -8.22
C LEU A 40 20.67 -29.27 -8.21
N SER A 41 20.85 -30.58 -8.42
CA SER A 41 19.75 -31.56 -8.41
C SER A 41 19.16 -31.76 -7.02
N THR A 42 20.00 -31.83 -5.98
CA THR A 42 19.57 -31.93 -4.59
C THR A 42 18.77 -30.69 -4.19
N LEU A 43 19.30 -29.51 -4.48
CA LEU A 43 18.61 -28.24 -4.19
C LEU A 43 17.26 -28.15 -4.91
N LEU A 44 17.16 -28.68 -6.15
CA LEU A 44 15.91 -28.70 -6.90
C LEU A 44 14.85 -29.58 -6.23
N VAL A 45 15.24 -30.77 -5.78
CA VAL A 45 14.35 -31.67 -5.04
C VAL A 45 13.91 -31.03 -3.74
N ASP A 46 14.81 -30.38 -3.01
CA ASP A 46 14.49 -29.65 -1.78
C ASP A 46 13.47 -28.52 -2.04
N HIS A 47 13.65 -27.76 -3.12
CA HIS A 47 12.71 -26.70 -3.49
C HIS A 47 11.35 -27.23 -3.95
N GLN A 48 11.32 -28.37 -4.61
CA GLN A 48 10.07 -29.03 -5.02
C GLN A 48 9.32 -29.65 -3.85
N SER A 49 10.05 -30.15 -2.82
CA SER A 49 9.48 -30.74 -1.62
C SER A 49 9.10 -29.73 -0.54
N ARG A 50 9.60 -28.48 -0.66
CA ARG A 50 9.15 -27.41 0.25
C ARG A 50 7.65 -27.25 0.07
N ALA A 51 6.89 -27.46 1.16
CA ALA A 51 5.45 -27.17 1.19
C ALA A 51 5.20 -25.78 0.59
N ALA A 52 4.17 -25.66 -0.22
CA ALA A 52 3.75 -24.38 -0.77
C ALA A 52 3.76 -23.35 0.36
N ARG A 53 4.56 -22.29 0.24
CA ARG A 53 4.61 -21.25 1.26
C ARG A 53 3.20 -20.67 1.38
N ALA A 54 2.75 -20.48 2.61
CA ALA A 54 1.52 -19.77 2.86
C ALA A 54 1.61 -18.38 2.19
N GLY A 55 0.57 -18.01 1.48
CA GLY A 55 0.47 -16.67 0.92
C GLY A 55 0.42 -15.63 2.02
N HIS A 56 0.75 -14.40 1.67
CA HIS A 56 0.82 -13.31 2.62
C HIS A 56 0.48 -11.99 1.95
N ILE A 57 -0.30 -11.17 2.64
CA ILE A 57 -0.70 -9.86 2.14
C ILE A 57 0.03 -8.75 2.90
N ALA A 58 0.74 -7.88 2.20
CA ALA A 58 1.27 -6.65 2.76
C ALA A 58 0.39 -5.47 2.32
N PHE A 59 -0.30 -4.85 3.26
CA PHE A 59 -1.02 -3.60 3.02
C PHE A 59 -0.04 -2.44 3.12
N VAL A 60 0.31 -1.84 2.00
CA VAL A 60 1.43 -0.90 1.90
C VAL A 60 0.94 0.49 1.56
N GLY A 61 1.30 1.46 2.40
CA GLY A 61 1.15 2.88 2.08
C GLY A 61 2.23 3.33 1.10
N GLY A 62 1.82 3.77 -0.08
CA GLY A 62 2.70 4.24 -1.15
C GLY A 62 3.13 5.70 -1.01
N GLY A 63 2.75 6.38 0.08
CA GLY A 63 3.08 7.79 0.24
C GLY A 63 2.30 8.73 -0.69
N PRO A 64 2.71 9.99 -0.77
CA PRO A 64 1.99 11.05 -1.49
C PRO A 64 2.23 11.09 -3.01
N GLY A 65 3.00 10.16 -3.56
CA GLY A 65 3.28 10.07 -5.00
C GLY A 65 4.77 10.21 -5.35
N ASP A 66 5.56 10.86 -4.52
CA ASP A 66 7.01 10.98 -4.68
C ASP A 66 7.71 9.66 -4.25
N PRO A 67 8.46 8.99 -5.14
CA PRO A 67 9.19 7.77 -4.82
C PRO A 67 10.21 7.93 -3.68
N GLU A 68 10.79 9.11 -3.50
CA GLU A 68 11.75 9.39 -2.41
C GLU A 68 11.08 9.42 -1.03
N LEU A 69 9.75 9.60 -1.00
CA LEU A 69 8.94 9.55 0.22
C LEU A 69 8.38 8.16 0.52
N LEU A 70 8.75 7.16 -0.27
CA LEU A 70 8.39 5.77 0.02
C LEU A 70 9.24 5.25 1.20
N THR A 71 8.60 4.58 2.15
CA THR A 71 9.37 3.99 3.25
C THR A 71 10.25 2.84 2.75
N LEU A 72 11.42 2.65 3.36
CA LEU A 72 12.31 1.53 3.02
C LEU A 72 11.62 0.16 3.14
N LYS A 73 10.65 0.04 4.05
CA LYS A 73 9.88 -1.19 4.23
C LYS A 73 8.91 -1.40 3.06
N ALA A 74 8.25 -0.33 2.61
CA ALA A 74 7.39 -0.37 1.43
C ALA A 74 8.20 -0.72 0.16
N ARG A 75 9.39 -0.12 0.00
CA ARG A 75 10.29 -0.43 -1.12
C ARG A 75 10.68 -1.91 -1.17
N ARG A 76 11.01 -2.50 0.00
CA ARG A 76 11.32 -3.94 0.10
C ARG A 76 10.10 -4.81 -0.23
N ALA A 77 8.92 -4.44 0.28
CA ALA A 77 7.70 -5.18 -0.02
C ALA A 77 7.41 -5.21 -1.52
N LEU A 78 7.59 -4.09 -2.24
CA LEU A 78 7.44 -4.02 -3.70
C LEU A 78 8.47 -4.89 -4.44
N ASP A 79 9.72 -4.89 -3.99
CA ASP A 79 10.79 -5.72 -4.57
C ASP A 79 10.57 -7.22 -4.35
N GLU A 80 9.90 -7.60 -3.25
CA GLU A 80 9.62 -8.99 -2.90
C GLU A 80 8.26 -9.51 -3.41
N ALA A 81 7.41 -8.63 -3.92
CA ALA A 81 6.05 -8.96 -4.35
C ALA A 81 6.01 -9.92 -5.55
N ASP A 82 5.11 -10.89 -5.49
CA ASP A 82 4.71 -11.69 -6.66
C ASP A 82 3.53 -11.04 -7.39
N VAL A 83 2.66 -10.36 -6.63
CA VAL A 83 1.49 -9.63 -7.13
C VAL A 83 1.41 -8.28 -6.45
N VAL A 84 1.16 -7.23 -7.22
CA VAL A 84 0.89 -5.87 -6.72
C VAL A 84 -0.50 -5.46 -7.18
N ILE A 85 -1.42 -5.30 -6.22
CA ILE A 85 -2.78 -4.79 -6.45
C ILE A 85 -2.79 -3.34 -6.00
N TYR A 86 -3.04 -2.40 -6.91
CA TYR A 86 -2.84 -0.98 -6.64
C TYR A 86 -4.01 -0.10 -7.09
N ASP A 87 -4.17 1.02 -6.39
CA ASP A 87 -5.16 2.05 -6.70
C ASP A 87 -4.62 3.04 -7.76
N ARG A 88 -5.52 3.64 -8.53
CA ARG A 88 -5.19 4.62 -9.57
C ARG A 88 -4.38 5.84 -9.07
N LEU A 89 -4.47 6.16 -7.79
CA LEU A 89 -3.75 7.30 -7.19
C LEU A 89 -2.26 7.03 -6.96
N ILE A 90 -1.78 5.82 -7.25
CA ILE A 90 -0.36 5.50 -7.19
C ILE A 90 0.33 6.05 -8.43
N SER A 91 1.42 6.79 -8.23
CA SER A 91 2.19 7.33 -9.34
C SER A 91 2.92 6.23 -10.14
N PRO A 92 3.08 6.41 -11.46
CA PRO A 92 3.82 5.46 -12.29
C PRO A 92 5.24 5.20 -11.77
N GLU A 93 5.90 6.21 -11.25
CA GLU A 93 7.27 6.13 -10.73
C GLU A 93 7.37 5.20 -9.51
N ILE A 94 6.33 5.13 -8.68
CA ILE A 94 6.25 4.16 -7.58
C ILE A 94 6.01 2.75 -8.11
N LEU A 95 5.16 2.59 -9.13
CA LEU A 95 4.89 1.28 -9.74
C LEU A 95 6.15 0.70 -10.41
N GLU A 96 7.01 1.53 -10.99
CA GLU A 96 8.30 1.12 -11.57
C GLU A 96 9.27 0.55 -10.53
N LEU A 97 9.07 0.83 -9.25
CA LEU A 97 9.86 0.24 -8.16
C LEU A 97 9.45 -1.20 -7.85
N ALA A 98 8.31 -1.66 -8.33
CA ALA A 98 7.95 -3.06 -8.23
C ALA A 98 8.87 -3.91 -9.12
N ARG A 99 9.02 -5.16 -8.74
CA ARG A 99 9.80 -6.10 -9.53
C ARG A 99 9.16 -6.33 -10.91
N ARG A 100 9.97 -6.42 -11.96
CA ARG A 100 9.51 -6.57 -13.35
C ARG A 100 8.63 -7.80 -13.59
N GLU A 101 8.86 -8.88 -12.81
CA GLU A 101 8.11 -10.13 -12.92
C GLU A 101 6.86 -10.15 -12.04
N ALA A 102 6.60 -9.12 -11.24
CA ALA A 102 5.40 -9.03 -10.44
C ALA A 102 4.18 -8.85 -11.36
N LEU A 103 3.10 -9.56 -11.03
CA LEU A 103 1.81 -9.33 -11.67
C LEU A 103 1.24 -8.01 -11.16
N MET A 104 1.04 -7.05 -12.05
CA MET A 104 0.49 -5.74 -11.71
C MET A 104 -1.01 -5.71 -12.00
N ILE A 105 -1.84 -5.45 -10.98
CA ILE A 105 -3.30 -5.42 -11.09
C ILE A 105 -3.79 -4.03 -10.67
N ASP A 106 -4.29 -3.27 -11.65
CA ASP A 106 -4.94 -1.98 -11.42
C ASP A 106 -6.40 -2.20 -10.98
N VAL A 107 -6.74 -1.76 -9.78
CA VAL A 107 -8.11 -1.77 -9.25
C VAL A 107 -8.70 -0.36 -9.16
N GLY A 108 -8.04 0.62 -9.75
CA GLY A 108 -8.53 1.99 -9.87
C GLY A 108 -9.71 2.10 -10.85
N LYS A 109 -10.31 3.27 -10.88
CA LYS A 109 -11.39 3.57 -11.84
C LYS A 109 -10.83 3.76 -13.24
N GLU A 110 -11.37 3.07 -14.23
CA GLU A 110 -11.16 3.44 -15.63
C GLU A 110 -12.07 4.64 -15.99
N GLY A 111 -11.47 5.82 -16.20
CA GLY A 111 -12.17 7.02 -16.70
C GLY A 111 -13.39 7.43 -15.88
N PHE A 112 -14.54 7.61 -16.55
CA PHE A 112 -15.85 7.90 -15.95
C PHE A 112 -16.64 6.64 -15.57
N GLY A 113 -16.04 5.46 -15.66
CA GLY A 113 -16.66 4.18 -15.33
C GLY A 113 -16.93 4.00 -13.83
N PRO A 114 -17.70 2.97 -13.44
CA PRO A 114 -17.88 2.61 -12.04
C PRO A 114 -16.53 2.23 -11.41
N SER A 115 -16.36 2.55 -10.12
CA SER A 115 -15.20 2.04 -9.38
C SER A 115 -15.27 0.52 -9.32
N THR A 116 -14.11 -0.14 -9.33
CA THR A 116 -14.04 -1.56 -8.97
C THR A 116 -14.76 -1.75 -7.64
N ALA A 117 -15.69 -2.69 -7.60
CA ALA A 117 -16.41 -2.99 -6.37
C ALA A 117 -15.43 -3.47 -5.30
N GLN A 118 -15.67 -3.10 -4.03
CA GLN A 118 -14.78 -3.53 -2.95
C GLN A 118 -14.72 -5.05 -2.84
N GLU A 119 -15.83 -5.74 -3.08
CA GLU A 119 -15.90 -7.19 -3.12
C GLU A 119 -14.90 -7.77 -4.13
N THR A 120 -14.80 -7.18 -5.34
CA THR A 120 -13.85 -7.64 -6.35
C THR A 120 -12.40 -7.47 -5.89
N ILE A 121 -12.09 -6.38 -5.17
CA ILE A 121 -10.74 -6.18 -4.61
C ILE A 121 -10.47 -7.22 -3.54
N ASN A 122 -11.43 -7.49 -2.67
CA ASN A 122 -11.33 -8.48 -1.62
C ASN A 122 -11.13 -9.89 -2.21
N ASP A 123 -11.88 -10.24 -3.25
CA ASP A 123 -11.77 -11.52 -3.96
C ASP A 123 -10.37 -11.71 -4.57
N LEU A 124 -9.80 -10.67 -5.21
CA LEU A 124 -8.44 -10.69 -5.74
C LEU A 124 -7.38 -10.92 -4.65
N LEU A 125 -7.52 -10.25 -3.50
CA LEU A 125 -6.62 -10.45 -2.37
C LEU A 125 -6.67 -11.89 -1.86
N VAL A 126 -7.87 -12.44 -1.71
CA VAL A 126 -8.09 -13.82 -1.26
C VAL A 126 -7.56 -14.83 -2.28
N GLU A 127 -7.89 -14.68 -3.55
CA GLU A 127 -7.43 -15.56 -4.63
C GLU A 127 -5.91 -15.67 -4.67
N HIS A 128 -5.22 -14.53 -4.74
CA HIS A 128 -3.77 -14.52 -4.81
C HIS A 128 -3.11 -14.95 -3.49
N GLY A 129 -3.70 -14.58 -2.35
CA GLY A 129 -3.22 -15.04 -1.04
C GLY A 129 -3.31 -16.56 -0.89
N GLN A 130 -4.44 -17.16 -1.26
CA GLN A 130 -4.63 -18.62 -1.21
C GLN A 130 -3.73 -19.37 -2.19
N SER A 131 -3.35 -18.75 -3.31
CA SER A 131 -2.38 -19.33 -4.26
C SER A 131 -0.94 -19.41 -3.72
N GLY A 132 -0.68 -18.88 -2.51
CA GLY A 132 0.65 -18.84 -1.91
C GLY A 132 1.50 -17.64 -2.32
N ALA A 133 0.93 -16.66 -3.03
CA ALA A 133 1.65 -15.48 -3.47
C ALA A 133 1.98 -14.51 -2.33
N GLN A 134 3.08 -13.77 -2.49
CA GLN A 134 3.36 -12.58 -1.70
C GLN A 134 2.71 -11.38 -2.39
N VAL A 135 1.60 -10.95 -1.84
CA VAL A 135 0.77 -9.90 -2.41
C VAL A 135 1.07 -8.57 -1.72
N VAL A 136 1.30 -7.53 -2.49
CA VAL A 136 1.29 -6.14 -2.02
C VAL A 136 -0.03 -5.50 -2.42
N ARG A 137 -0.83 -5.09 -1.44
CA ARG A 137 -1.95 -4.18 -1.64
C ARG A 137 -1.42 -2.75 -1.46
N LEU A 138 -1.17 -2.06 -2.55
CA LEU A 138 -0.54 -0.74 -2.55
C LEU A 138 -1.61 0.36 -2.59
N LYS A 139 -1.64 1.20 -1.55
CA LYS A 139 -2.63 2.26 -1.34
C LYS A 139 -1.91 3.61 -1.29
N SER A 140 -2.48 4.65 -1.89
CA SER A 140 -1.93 6.02 -1.83
C SER A 140 -1.90 6.56 -0.40
N GLY A 141 -0.89 7.32 -0.08
CA GLY A 141 -0.70 7.90 1.25
C GLY A 141 -0.36 6.83 2.30
N ASP A 142 -1.14 6.79 3.37
CA ASP A 142 -1.11 5.76 4.40
C ASP A 142 -2.36 4.89 4.30
N ALA A 143 -2.18 3.58 4.26
CA ALA A 143 -3.29 2.62 4.12
C ALA A 143 -4.30 2.71 5.28
N THR A 144 -3.88 3.17 6.45
CA THR A 144 -4.73 3.28 7.66
C THR A 144 -5.60 4.54 7.68
N VAL A 145 -5.38 5.48 6.74
CA VAL A 145 -6.09 6.77 6.71
C VAL A 145 -7.07 6.81 5.54
N PHE A 146 -8.36 6.66 5.81
CA PHE A 146 -9.46 6.65 4.81
C PHE A 146 -9.26 5.67 3.64
N GLY A 147 -8.58 4.55 3.90
CA GLY A 147 -8.19 3.57 2.90
C GLY A 147 -9.11 2.34 2.80
N ARG A 148 -10.22 2.26 3.53
CA ARG A 148 -11.10 1.07 3.62
C ARG A 148 -10.33 -0.21 3.99
N LEU A 149 -9.26 -0.04 4.77
CA LEU A 149 -8.32 -1.11 5.09
C LEU A 149 -8.98 -2.25 5.88
N ASP A 150 -9.90 -1.92 6.80
CA ASP A 150 -10.57 -2.90 7.64
C ASP A 150 -11.39 -3.90 6.82
N GLU A 151 -12.08 -3.43 5.76
CA GLU A 151 -12.86 -4.29 4.87
C GLU A 151 -11.97 -5.30 4.10
N GLU A 152 -10.76 -4.88 3.72
CA GLU A 152 -9.78 -5.73 3.04
C GLU A 152 -9.14 -6.73 4.04
N ILE A 153 -8.86 -6.29 5.27
CA ILE A 153 -8.33 -7.15 6.35
C ILE A 153 -9.36 -8.22 6.73
N ASP A 154 -10.62 -7.83 6.96
CA ASP A 154 -11.68 -8.77 7.33
C ASP A 154 -11.83 -9.89 6.29
N ALA A 155 -11.72 -9.55 5.00
CA ALA A 155 -11.81 -10.52 3.92
C ALA A 155 -10.65 -11.52 3.95
N VAL A 156 -9.41 -11.08 4.17
CA VAL A 156 -8.25 -12.00 4.20
C VAL A 156 -8.18 -12.80 5.49
N ASP A 157 -8.58 -12.23 6.63
CA ASP A 157 -8.67 -12.91 7.91
C ASP A 157 -9.72 -14.04 7.90
N ALA A 158 -10.87 -13.80 7.27
CA ALA A 158 -11.91 -14.81 7.11
C ALA A 158 -11.42 -16.07 6.37
N HIS A 159 -10.35 -15.95 5.57
CA HIS A 159 -9.73 -17.03 4.82
C HIS A 159 -8.41 -17.54 5.43
N GLY A 160 -8.03 -17.08 6.62
CA GLY A 160 -6.82 -17.50 7.33
C GLY A 160 -5.52 -17.10 6.63
N ILE A 161 -5.54 -16.05 5.81
CA ILE A 161 -4.38 -15.55 5.09
C ILE A 161 -3.61 -14.59 6.00
N GLY A 162 -2.30 -14.84 6.21
CA GLY A 162 -1.45 -13.96 6.99
C GLY A 162 -1.25 -12.60 6.33
N TRP A 163 -1.22 -11.54 7.13
CA TRP A 163 -1.04 -10.18 6.62
C TRP A 163 -0.25 -9.29 7.59
N HIS A 164 0.21 -8.14 7.08
CA HIS A 164 0.76 -7.05 7.89
C HIS A 164 0.57 -5.71 7.20
N ILE A 165 0.68 -4.63 7.98
CA ILE A 165 0.59 -3.26 7.49
C ILE A 165 1.99 -2.65 7.42
N VAL A 166 2.27 -1.97 6.31
CA VAL A 166 3.44 -1.12 6.15
C VAL A 166 2.96 0.32 6.01
N PRO A 167 3.18 1.18 7.01
CA PRO A 167 2.69 2.55 6.98
C PRO A 167 3.36 3.35 5.87
N GLY A 168 2.65 4.37 5.38
CA GLY A 168 3.14 5.35 4.42
C GLY A 168 3.06 6.76 4.97
N ILE A 169 3.57 7.73 4.21
CA ILE A 169 3.41 9.15 4.53
C ILE A 169 2.02 9.59 4.07
N THR A 170 1.16 9.93 5.02
CA THR A 170 -0.19 10.39 4.72
C THR A 170 -0.19 11.77 4.05
N SER A 171 -1.16 12.01 3.17
CA SER A 171 -1.27 13.25 2.37
C SER A 171 -1.28 14.52 3.21
N ALA A 172 -1.85 14.50 4.41
CA ALA A 172 -1.83 15.66 5.32
C ALA A 172 -0.42 16.07 5.72
N SER A 173 0.45 15.10 6.04
CA SER A 173 1.84 15.39 6.40
C SER A 173 2.64 15.89 5.21
N ALA A 174 2.44 15.29 4.04
CA ALA A 174 3.09 15.72 2.83
C ALA A 174 2.66 17.14 2.40
N ALA A 175 1.36 17.42 2.44
CA ALA A 175 0.80 18.72 2.07
C ALA A 175 1.37 19.86 2.92
N VAL A 176 1.44 19.71 4.24
CA VAL A 176 2.00 20.77 5.09
C VAL A 176 3.51 20.93 4.92
N ALA A 177 4.23 19.85 4.64
CA ALA A 177 5.65 19.91 4.31
C ALA A 177 5.89 20.71 3.02
N THR A 178 5.09 20.47 1.98
CA THR A 178 5.20 21.18 0.69
C THR A 178 4.97 22.69 0.84
N ILE A 179 4.08 23.13 1.72
CA ILE A 179 3.81 24.54 1.97
C ILE A 179 4.65 25.14 3.12
N GLY A 180 5.62 24.41 3.64
CA GLY A 180 6.51 24.88 4.71
C GLY A 180 5.79 25.15 6.03
N GLN A 181 4.72 24.40 6.35
CA GLN A 181 3.95 24.60 7.58
C GLN A 181 3.98 23.35 8.46
N SER A 182 3.48 23.51 9.68
CA SER A 182 3.30 22.42 10.64
C SER A 182 1.82 22.25 11.02
N LEU A 183 1.36 21.02 11.06
CA LEU A 183 0.01 20.68 11.58
C LEU A 183 -0.16 21.09 13.04
N THR A 184 0.92 21.07 13.83
CA THR A 184 0.90 21.44 15.24
C THR A 184 1.79 22.63 15.51
N LYS A 185 1.38 23.50 16.43
CA LYS A 185 2.20 24.63 16.89
C LYS A 185 1.91 24.89 18.36
N ARG A 186 2.97 24.93 19.18
CA ARG A 186 2.85 25.26 20.61
C ARG A 186 2.16 26.63 20.75
N GLY A 187 1.13 26.70 21.62
CA GLY A 187 0.34 27.91 21.85
C GLY A 187 -0.75 28.18 20.79
N ARG A 188 -0.79 27.42 19.69
CA ARG A 188 -1.89 27.50 18.70
C ARG A 188 -2.90 26.38 18.87
N ASN A 189 -2.45 25.13 18.79
CA ASN A 189 -3.34 23.98 18.83
C ASN A 189 -2.72 22.80 19.58
N ALA A 190 -3.55 22.12 20.37
CA ALA A 190 -3.20 20.89 21.09
C ALA A 190 -3.66 19.63 20.33
N SER A 191 -4.44 19.78 19.26
CA SER A 191 -5.00 18.68 18.47
C SER A 191 -4.96 18.96 16.98
N VAL A 192 -5.00 17.89 16.20
CA VAL A 192 -5.21 17.91 14.75
C VAL A 192 -6.25 16.86 14.43
N ARG A 193 -7.22 17.19 13.57
CA ARG A 193 -8.25 16.25 13.13
C ARG A 193 -8.03 15.86 11.68
N PHE A 194 -8.08 14.57 11.40
CA PHE A 194 -8.19 14.05 10.04
C PHE A 194 -9.66 13.80 9.76
N LEU A 195 -10.18 14.44 8.72
CA LEU A 195 -11.58 14.38 8.34
C LEU A 195 -11.70 13.97 6.88
N THR A 196 -12.81 13.34 6.52
CA THR A 196 -13.17 13.09 5.12
C THR A 196 -14.20 14.09 4.65
N GLY A 197 -14.08 14.57 3.42
CA GLY A 197 -15.10 15.42 2.80
C GLY A 197 -16.33 14.67 2.28
N HIS A 198 -16.22 13.35 2.14
CA HIS A 198 -17.28 12.47 1.64
C HIS A 198 -17.35 11.18 2.44
N ASP A 199 -18.57 10.68 2.62
CA ASP A 199 -18.86 9.35 3.13
C ASP A 199 -19.73 8.56 2.12
N MET A 200 -20.25 7.44 2.54
CA MET A 200 -21.11 6.59 1.71
C MET A 200 -22.45 7.25 1.32
N LYS A 201 -22.90 8.25 2.07
CA LYS A 201 -24.18 8.95 1.89
C LYS A 201 -24.02 10.27 1.15
N GLY A 202 -22.81 10.73 0.86
CA GLY A 202 -22.52 11.98 0.18
C GLY A 202 -21.50 12.84 0.92
N PHE A 203 -21.86 14.10 1.22
CA PHE A 203 -20.98 14.96 2.02
C PHE A 203 -20.99 14.51 3.48
N ALA A 204 -19.79 14.24 4.02
CA ALA A 204 -19.65 13.78 5.38
C ALA A 204 -20.11 14.87 6.38
N ASP A 205 -20.82 14.47 7.42
CA ASP A 205 -21.19 15.35 8.53
C ASP A 205 -20.17 15.24 9.67
N HIS A 206 -19.95 16.37 10.35
CA HIS A 206 -18.93 16.49 11.38
C HIS A 206 -19.44 17.35 12.53
N ASP A 207 -18.75 17.34 13.66
CA ASP A 207 -18.96 18.32 14.74
C ASP A 207 -18.46 19.71 14.29
N TRP A 208 -19.28 20.40 13.51
CA TRP A 208 -18.95 21.70 12.92
C TRP A 208 -18.73 22.76 13.98
N ALA A 209 -19.45 22.70 15.10
CA ALA A 209 -19.28 23.64 16.21
C ALA A 209 -17.90 23.50 16.85
N ALA A 210 -17.42 22.27 17.01
CA ALA A 210 -16.06 22.03 17.51
C ALA A 210 -15.00 22.48 16.50
N LEU A 211 -15.22 22.23 15.21
CA LEU A 211 -14.27 22.61 14.14
C LEU A 211 -14.18 24.12 13.93
N ALA A 212 -15.25 24.87 14.23
CA ALA A 212 -15.30 26.32 14.09
C ALA A 212 -14.58 27.08 15.21
N ARG A 213 -14.14 26.41 16.27
CA ARG A 213 -13.48 27.07 17.41
C ARG A 213 -12.12 27.65 17.01
N PRO A 214 -11.74 28.80 17.60
CA PRO A 214 -10.40 29.33 17.41
C PRO A 214 -9.29 28.34 17.78
N GLY A 215 -8.27 28.23 16.94
CA GLY A 215 -7.14 27.36 17.16
C GLY A 215 -7.31 25.90 16.73
N GLU A 216 -8.50 25.48 16.29
CA GLU A 216 -8.68 24.15 15.73
C GLU A 216 -7.97 24.01 14.38
N VAL A 217 -7.40 22.83 14.15
CA VAL A 217 -6.70 22.46 12.91
C VAL A 217 -7.26 21.15 12.39
N ALA A 218 -7.67 21.15 11.13
CA ALA A 218 -8.16 19.95 10.46
C ALA A 218 -7.49 19.78 9.08
N ALA A 219 -7.13 18.54 8.76
CA ALA A 219 -6.77 18.11 7.42
C ALA A 219 -7.97 17.34 6.83
N ILE A 220 -8.52 17.84 5.73
CA ILE A 220 -9.74 17.31 5.13
C ILE A 220 -9.38 16.58 3.84
N TYR A 221 -9.50 15.27 3.87
CA TYR A 221 -9.29 14.38 2.72
C TYR A 221 -10.51 14.39 1.82
N MET A 222 -10.28 14.21 0.52
CA MET A 222 -11.38 14.18 -0.49
C MET A 222 -12.25 15.45 -0.47
N GLY A 223 -11.67 16.58 -0.01
CA GLY A 223 -12.39 17.82 0.25
C GLY A 223 -12.76 18.65 -0.98
N LYS A 224 -12.17 18.39 -2.16
CA LYS A 224 -12.33 19.25 -3.35
C LYS A 224 -13.78 19.48 -3.73
N LYS A 225 -14.57 18.43 -3.87
CA LYS A 225 -16.00 18.53 -4.25
C LYS A 225 -16.88 19.06 -3.12
N SER A 226 -16.49 18.86 -1.87
CA SER A 226 -17.23 19.28 -0.68
C SER A 226 -16.79 20.64 -0.13
N ALA A 227 -15.79 21.29 -0.73
CA ALA A 227 -15.19 22.53 -0.18
C ALA A 227 -16.20 23.63 0.13
N ARG A 228 -17.15 23.89 -0.76
CA ARG A 228 -18.21 24.89 -0.55
C ARG A 228 -19.19 24.49 0.56
N TYR A 229 -19.53 23.21 0.62
CA TYR A 229 -20.38 22.68 1.71
C TYR A 229 -19.68 22.85 3.05
N ILE A 230 -18.43 22.42 3.17
CA ILE A 230 -17.60 22.54 4.38
C ILE A 230 -17.49 24.01 4.81
N GLN A 231 -17.18 24.91 3.88
CA GLN A 231 -17.11 26.35 4.14
C GLN A 231 -18.44 26.87 4.70
N GLY A 232 -19.56 26.53 4.07
CA GLY A 232 -20.88 26.94 4.53
C GLY A 232 -21.18 26.45 5.95
N ARG A 233 -20.90 25.18 6.23
CA ARG A 233 -21.08 24.58 7.57
C ARG A 233 -20.24 25.25 8.62
N LEU A 234 -18.96 25.50 8.37
CA LEU A 234 -18.06 26.17 9.32
C LEU A 234 -18.54 27.59 9.62
N LEU A 235 -18.91 28.36 8.59
CA LEU A 235 -19.43 29.74 8.78
C LEU A 235 -20.75 29.76 9.55
N MET A 236 -21.67 28.84 9.31
CA MET A 236 -22.93 28.70 10.05
C MET A 236 -22.69 28.41 11.54
N HIS A 237 -21.60 27.75 11.88
CA HIS A 237 -21.21 27.41 13.24
C HIS A 237 -20.23 28.40 13.87
N GLY A 238 -20.04 29.58 13.25
CA GLY A 238 -19.30 30.70 13.85
C GLY A 238 -17.79 30.71 13.57
N ALA A 239 -17.31 29.96 12.57
CA ALA A 239 -15.94 30.08 12.15
C ALA A 239 -15.63 31.50 11.65
N ASP A 240 -14.47 32.04 11.98
CA ASP A 240 -14.01 33.32 11.47
C ASP A 240 -13.83 33.25 9.94
N ARG A 241 -14.34 34.25 9.25
CA ARG A 241 -14.20 34.38 7.78
C ARG A 241 -12.75 34.51 7.34
N SER A 242 -11.87 34.99 8.21
CA SER A 242 -10.44 35.10 7.98
C SER A 242 -9.64 33.81 8.27
N THR A 243 -10.31 32.74 8.68
CA THR A 243 -9.64 31.44 8.91
C THR A 243 -8.91 31.00 7.65
N PRO A 244 -7.57 30.82 7.70
CA PRO A 244 -6.80 30.44 6.52
C PRO A 244 -7.13 29.00 6.13
N VAL A 245 -7.30 28.77 4.82
CA VAL A 245 -7.53 27.47 4.21
C VAL A 245 -6.51 27.29 3.08
N THR A 246 -5.81 26.16 3.09
CA THR A 246 -4.92 25.79 2.00
C THR A 246 -5.47 24.55 1.29
N LEU A 247 -5.55 24.63 -0.02
CA LEU A 247 -5.91 23.51 -0.88
C LEU A 247 -4.63 22.97 -1.52
N VAL A 248 -4.39 21.68 -1.35
CA VAL A 248 -3.29 20.98 -2.01
C VAL A 248 -3.91 19.89 -2.89
N GLU A 249 -3.58 19.92 -4.16
CA GLU A 249 -4.01 18.95 -5.17
C GLU A 249 -2.77 18.41 -5.87
N ASN A 250 -2.78 17.11 -6.13
CA ASN A 250 -1.76 16.41 -6.90
C ASN A 250 -2.23 16.18 -8.33
#